data_9003015b772eee9ff70a4101d5769aeb
#
_entry.id   9003015b772eee9ff70a4101d5769aeb
#
_cell.length_a   1.000
_cell.length_b   1.000
_cell.length_c   1.000
_cell.angle_alpha   90.00
_cell.angle_beta   90.00
_cell.angle_gamma   90.00
#
_symmetry.space_group_name_H-M   'P 1'
#
loop_
_entity.id
_entity.type
_entity.pdbx_description
1 polymer ?
#
loop_
_entity_poly.entity_id
_entity_poly.type
_entity_poly.pdbx_seq_one_letter_code
_entity_poly.pdbx_strand_id
1 'polypeptide(L)'
;MPITSTYGSFHYADLPLATYRADEVVLAADSKTGRLLFLKEGAVEVVRHGTQIAIVDEPGAVFGEISALLDLPHTADVRALKPSQFYTADAALLGRSAAVLFHIAKVLAQRLDRANAGLVESQRVLNAAIASSRV
;
A
#
# COMPACT_ATOMS: atom_id res chain seq x y z
N MET A 1 -6.43 12.84 9.63
CA MET A 1 -7.52 13.16 8.69
C MET A 1 -8.55 12.03 8.68
N PRO A 2 -9.85 12.29 8.75
CA PRO A 2 -10.85 11.23 8.73
C PRO A 2 -10.99 10.58 7.35
N ILE A 3 -11.31 9.30 7.34
CA ILE A 3 -11.82 8.62 6.15
C ILE A 3 -13.33 8.88 6.12
N THR A 4 -13.79 9.55 5.08
CA THR A 4 -15.21 9.89 4.93
C THR A 4 -15.72 9.32 3.62
N SER A 5 -16.88 8.66 3.66
CA SER A 5 -17.53 8.10 2.48
C SER A 5 -19.04 8.02 2.70
N THR A 6 -19.78 7.61 1.66
CA THR A 6 -21.21 7.30 1.75
C THR A 6 -21.50 6.23 2.81
N TYR A 7 -20.52 5.40 3.14
CA TYR A 7 -20.63 4.29 4.10
C TYR A 7 -20.24 4.67 5.53
N GLY A 8 -20.05 5.96 5.82
CA GLY A 8 -19.69 6.47 7.13
C GLY A 8 -18.35 7.19 7.14
N SER A 9 -17.83 7.43 8.34
CA SER A 9 -16.54 8.07 8.54
C SER A 9 -15.70 7.29 9.53
N PHE A 10 -14.38 7.46 9.42
CA PHE A 10 -13.40 6.82 10.28
C PHE A 10 -12.25 7.79 10.56
N HIS A 11 -11.80 7.86 11.81
CA HIS A 11 -10.72 8.74 12.23
C HIS A 11 -9.47 7.94 12.55
N TYR A 12 -8.38 8.16 11.81
CA TYR A 12 -7.07 7.55 12.08
C TYR A 12 -6.57 7.86 13.49
N ALA A 13 -6.86 9.08 14.00
CA ALA A 13 -6.39 9.52 15.31
C ALA A 13 -6.85 8.62 16.46
N ASP A 14 -7.89 7.81 16.24
CA ASP A 14 -8.40 6.86 17.25
C ASP A 14 -7.60 5.55 17.28
N LEU A 15 -6.65 5.38 16.35
CA LEU A 15 -5.83 4.19 16.27
C LEU A 15 -4.50 4.36 17.02
N PRO A 16 -3.94 3.26 17.55
CA PRO A 16 -2.59 3.28 18.11
C PRO A 16 -1.55 3.69 17.07
N LEU A 17 -0.48 4.33 17.54
CA LEU A 17 0.68 4.67 16.72
C LEU A 17 1.78 3.63 16.90
N ALA A 18 2.47 3.32 15.82
CA ALA A 18 3.71 2.56 15.83
C ALA A 18 4.80 3.41 15.18
N THR A 19 5.99 3.42 15.78
CA THR A 19 7.14 4.19 15.32
C THR A 19 8.24 3.23 14.89
N TYR A 20 8.83 3.50 13.74
CA TYR A 20 9.95 2.72 13.19
C TYR A 20 11.12 3.64 12.91
N ARG A 21 12.33 3.13 13.17
CA ARG A 21 13.56 3.81 12.79
C ARG A 21 13.87 3.58 11.32
N ALA A 22 14.76 4.38 10.76
CA ALA A 22 15.32 4.11 9.44
C ALA A 22 15.88 2.67 9.41
N ASP A 23 15.66 1.98 8.30
CA ASP A 23 16.08 0.61 8.01
C ASP A 23 15.33 -0.49 8.77
N GLU A 24 14.42 -0.16 9.68
CA GLU A 24 13.59 -1.19 10.31
C GLU A 24 12.57 -1.76 9.34
N VAL A 25 12.35 -3.07 9.45
CA VAL A 25 11.30 -3.78 8.71
C VAL A 25 9.96 -3.54 9.39
N VAL A 26 9.04 -2.95 8.66
CA VAL A 26 7.67 -2.67 9.12
C VAL A 26 6.77 -3.88 8.92
N LEU A 27 6.85 -4.50 7.76
CA LEU A 27 6.19 -5.78 7.44
C LEU A 27 7.20 -6.65 6.70
N ALA A 28 7.27 -7.92 7.08
CA ALA A 28 8.12 -8.89 6.41
C ALA A 28 7.31 -9.77 5.46
N ALA A 29 7.84 -9.97 4.25
CA ALA A 29 7.28 -10.93 3.31
C ALA A 29 7.16 -12.32 3.96
N ASP A 30 6.16 -13.08 3.57
CA ASP A 30 5.86 -14.42 4.06
C ASP A 30 5.42 -14.50 5.53
N SER A 31 5.35 -13.38 6.24
CA SER A 31 4.76 -13.30 7.58
C SER A 31 3.27 -12.94 7.49
N LYS A 32 2.50 -13.36 8.49
CA LYS A 32 1.07 -13.05 8.58
C LYS A 32 0.81 -12.40 9.92
N THR A 33 0.66 -11.08 9.94
CA THR A 33 0.55 -10.32 11.19
C THR A 33 -0.89 -10.00 11.59
N GLY A 34 -1.83 -10.06 10.66
CA GLY A 34 -3.21 -9.63 10.90
C GLY A 34 -3.34 -8.13 11.13
N ARG A 35 -2.37 -7.34 10.65
CA ARG A 35 -2.30 -5.90 10.90
C ARG A 35 -2.48 -5.10 9.63
N LEU A 36 -3.22 -4.00 9.76
CA LEU A 36 -3.28 -2.91 8.80
C LEU A 36 -2.45 -1.75 9.32
N LEU A 37 -1.68 -1.13 8.44
CA LEU A 37 -0.84 0.02 8.75
C LEU A 37 -1.18 1.16 7.81
N PHE A 38 -1.39 2.36 8.38
CA PHE A 38 -1.65 3.58 7.63
C PHE A 38 -0.52 4.56 7.90
N LEU A 39 0.18 4.97 6.87
CA LEU A 39 1.32 5.89 7.03
C LEU A 39 0.84 7.24 7.55
N LYS A 40 1.40 7.68 8.67
CA LYS A 40 1.19 9.02 9.21
C LYS A 40 2.23 9.99 8.66
N GLU A 41 3.50 9.64 8.83
CA GLU A 41 4.63 10.41 8.31
C GLU A 41 5.83 9.51 8.12
N GLY A 42 6.71 9.87 7.21
CA GLY A 42 7.91 9.11 6.90
C GLY A 42 7.95 8.65 5.46
N ALA A 43 8.79 7.68 5.19
CA ALA A 43 8.92 7.06 3.87
C ALA A 43 9.37 5.61 4.03
N VAL A 44 8.80 4.75 3.19
CA VAL A 44 9.13 3.33 3.17
C VAL A 44 9.43 2.86 1.76
N GLU A 45 10.20 1.80 1.65
CA GLU A 45 10.33 1.05 0.41
C GLU A 45 9.56 -0.25 0.52
N VAL A 46 8.98 -0.66 -0.60
CA VAL A 46 8.33 -1.96 -0.78
C VAL A 46 9.23 -2.81 -1.64
N VAL A 47 9.66 -3.96 -1.12
CA VAL A 47 10.59 -4.87 -1.78
C VAL A 47 9.94 -6.22 -1.96
N ARG A 48 9.92 -6.72 -3.19
CA ARG A 48 9.38 -8.04 -3.51
C ARG A 48 10.42 -8.85 -4.26
N HIS A 49 10.72 -10.05 -3.75
CA HIS A 49 11.74 -10.93 -4.31
C HIS A 49 13.10 -10.21 -4.53
N GLY A 50 13.51 -9.43 -3.54
CA GLY A 50 14.77 -8.68 -3.59
C GLY A 50 14.75 -7.44 -4.49
N THR A 51 13.63 -7.13 -5.11
CA THR A 51 13.51 -5.96 -6.00
C THR A 51 12.62 -4.90 -5.38
N GLN A 52 13.13 -3.67 -5.30
CA GLN A 52 12.32 -2.53 -4.87
C GLN A 52 11.25 -2.24 -5.93
N ILE A 53 9.98 -2.35 -5.54
CA ILE A 53 8.85 -2.12 -6.46
C ILE A 53 8.19 -0.77 -6.24
N ALA A 54 8.40 -0.13 -5.09
CA ALA A 54 7.82 1.17 -4.81
C ALA A 54 8.56 1.87 -3.67
N ILE A 55 8.52 3.20 -3.69
CA ILE A 55 8.81 4.06 -2.55
C ILE A 55 7.52 4.79 -2.22
N VAL A 56 7.10 4.76 -0.97
CA VAL A 56 5.83 5.35 -0.54
C VAL A 56 6.08 6.31 0.62
N ASP A 57 5.68 7.56 0.43
CA ASP A 57 5.78 8.63 1.42
C ASP A 57 4.48 9.41 1.60
N GLU A 58 3.41 8.97 0.95
CA GLU A 58 2.12 9.64 0.99
C GLU A 58 1.39 9.34 2.29
N PRO A 59 1.06 10.36 3.13
CA PRO A 59 0.24 10.12 4.31
C PRO A 59 -1.10 9.48 3.95
N GLY A 60 -1.51 8.51 4.75
CA GLY A 60 -2.72 7.73 4.49
C GLY A 60 -2.50 6.48 3.65
N ALA A 61 -1.32 6.27 3.11
CA ALA A 61 -1.00 5.03 2.39
C ALA A 61 -1.22 3.82 3.30
N VAL A 62 -1.83 2.77 2.76
CA VAL A 62 -2.17 1.56 3.52
C VAL A 62 -1.24 0.41 3.16
N PHE A 63 -0.89 -0.37 4.18
CA PHE A 63 -0.05 -1.57 4.04
C PHE A 63 -0.69 -2.74 4.80
N GLY A 64 -0.47 -3.96 4.32
CA GLY A 64 -1.04 -5.17 4.90
C GLY A 64 -2.44 -5.50 4.38
N GLU A 65 -2.99 -4.71 3.47
CA GLU A 65 -4.35 -4.86 2.94
C GLU A 65 -4.51 -6.12 2.08
N ILE A 66 -3.48 -6.48 1.31
CA ILE A 66 -3.53 -7.69 0.46
C ILE A 66 -3.63 -8.93 1.35
N SER A 67 -2.78 -9.00 2.36
CA SER A 67 -2.81 -10.10 3.34
C SER A 67 -4.15 -10.19 4.05
N ALA A 68 -4.69 -9.04 4.47
CA ALA A 68 -5.96 -8.97 5.19
C ALA A 68 -7.15 -9.38 4.32
N LEU A 69 -7.20 -8.88 3.07
CA LEU A 69 -8.33 -9.14 2.17
C LEU A 69 -8.30 -10.54 1.58
N LEU A 70 -7.13 -11.08 1.28
CA LEU A 70 -6.97 -12.38 0.62
C LEU A 70 -6.64 -13.52 1.58
N ASP A 71 -6.48 -13.22 2.88
CA ASP A 71 -6.08 -14.19 3.91
C ASP A 71 -4.78 -14.92 3.54
N LEU A 72 -3.80 -14.15 3.11
CA LEU A 72 -2.47 -14.64 2.69
C LEU A 72 -1.38 -14.02 3.54
N PRO A 73 -0.19 -14.62 3.61
CA PRO A 73 0.99 -13.93 4.13
C PRO A 73 1.28 -12.65 3.35
N HIS A 74 2.01 -11.72 3.96
CA HIS A 74 2.46 -10.51 3.28
C HIS A 74 3.28 -10.87 2.05
N THR A 75 3.04 -10.17 0.94
CA THR A 75 3.66 -10.48 -0.35
C THR A 75 4.98 -9.75 -0.58
N ALA A 76 5.29 -8.77 0.25
CA ALA A 76 6.48 -7.95 0.12
C ALA A 76 6.99 -7.52 1.49
N ASP A 77 8.27 -7.17 1.55
CA ASP A 77 8.84 -6.47 2.68
C ASP A 77 8.52 -4.99 2.57
N VAL A 78 8.14 -4.38 3.68
CA VAL A 78 8.01 -2.93 3.83
C VAL A 78 9.06 -2.49 4.83
N ARG A 79 10.00 -1.64 4.42
CA ARG A 79 11.11 -1.18 5.24
C ARG A 79 11.14 0.34 5.29
N ALA A 80 11.31 0.89 6.49
CA ALA A 80 11.43 2.33 6.67
C ALA A 80 12.73 2.84 6.05
N LEU A 81 12.64 3.88 5.23
CA LEU A 81 13.80 4.58 4.66
C LEU A 81 14.30 5.68 5.56
N LYS A 82 13.44 6.15 6.45
CA LYS A 82 13.73 7.18 7.46
C LYS A 82 12.80 6.93 8.64
N PRO A 83 12.99 7.64 9.78
CA PRO A 83 12.04 7.50 10.89
C PRO A 83 10.60 7.71 10.41
N SER A 84 9.74 6.75 10.71
CA SER A 84 8.39 6.71 10.17
C SER A 84 7.38 6.33 11.25
N GLN A 85 6.18 6.88 11.15
CA GLN A 85 5.07 6.59 12.07
C GLN A 85 3.87 6.09 11.30
N PHE A 86 3.18 5.11 11.89
CA PHE A 86 1.99 4.50 11.32
C PHE A 86 0.87 4.46 12.35
N TYR A 87 -0.35 4.67 11.90
CA TYR A 87 -1.52 4.21 12.64
C TYR A 87 -1.69 2.71 12.39
N THR A 88 -1.96 1.96 13.44
CA THR A 88 -2.09 0.49 13.34
C THR A 88 -3.49 0.05 13.68
N ALA A 89 -3.98 -0.96 12.98
CA ALA A 89 -5.28 -1.55 13.23
C ALA A 89 -5.21 -3.07 13.04
N ASP A 90 -6.10 -3.77 13.73
CA ASP A 90 -6.33 -5.17 13.47
C ASP A 90 -7.05 -5.33 12.12
N ALA A 91 -6.70 -6.37 11.34
CA ALA A 91 -7.34 -6.65 10.06
C ALA A 91 -8.86 -6.86 10.20
N ALA A 92 -9.35 -7.26 11.38
CA ALA A 92 -10.77 -7.37 11.66
C ALA A 92 -11.53 -6.04 11.51
N LEU A 93 -10.82 -4.90 11.50
CA LEU A 93 -11.42 -3.59 11.24
C LEU A 93 -12.14 -3.56 9.89
N LEU A 94 -11.64 -4.30 8.88
CA LEU A 94 -12.28 -4.38 7.57
C LEU A 94 -13.71 -4.91 7.64
N GLY A 95 -13.96 -5.86 8.55
CA GLY A 95 -15.31 -6.40 8.76
C GLY A 95 -16.21 -5.55 9.64
N ARG A 96 -15.63 -4.55 10.33
CA ARG A 96 -16.37 -3.69 11.27
C ARG A 96 -16.63 -2.30 10.75
N SER A 97 -15.91 -1.86 9.74
CA SER A 97 -16.03 -0.50 9.20
C SER A 97 -16.16 -0.50 7.69
N ALA A 98 -17.37 -0.27 7.22
CA ALA A 98 -17.63 -0.12 5.78
C ALA A 98 -16.86 1.08 5.20
N ALA A 99 -16.68 2.15 5.97
CA ALA A 99 -15.92 3.32 5.54
C ALA A 99 -14.46 2.97 5.25
N VAL A 100 -13.81 2.21 6.13
CA VAL A 100 -12.43 1.77 5.94
C VAL A 100 -12.32 0.80 4.77
N LEU A 101 -13.22 -0.16 4.68
CA LEU A 101 -13.22 -1.13 3.58
C LEU A 101 -13.38 -0.43 2.22
N PHE A 102 -14.32 0.50 2.12
CA PHE A 102 -14.52 1.27 0.89
C PHE A 102 -13.30 2.13 0.55
N HIS A 103 -12.70 2.77 1.55
CA HIS A 103 -11.48 3.58 1.34
C HIS A 103 -10.34 2.72 0.79
N ILE A 104 -10.10 1.55 1.38
CA ILE A 104 -9.06 0.62 0.91
C ILE A 104 -9.37 0.14 -0.50
N ALA A 105 -10.61 -0.20 -0.80
CA ALA A 105 -11.02 -0.60 -2.15
C ALA A 105 -10.72 0.50 -3.16
N LYS A 106 -11.01 1.76 -2.81
CA LYS A 106 -10.72 2.92 -3.66
C LYS A 106 -9.21 3.09 -3.89
N VAL A 107 -8.41 2.97 -2.86
CA VAL A 107 -6.94 3.06 -2.96
C VAL A 107 -6.41 1.96 -3.88
N LEU A 108 -6.88 0.73 -3.72
CA LEU A 108 -6.47 -0.40 -4.56
C LEU A 108 -6.91 -0.20 -6.02
N ALA A 109 -8.12 0.30 -6.25
CA ALA A 109 -8.59 0.62 -7.59
C ALA A 109 -7.72 1.69 -8.26
N GLN A 110 -7.32 2.73 -7.52
CA GLN A 110 -6.42 3.76 -8.03
C GLN A 110 -5.03 3.21 -8.38
N ARG A 111 -4.49 2.31 -7.54
CA ARG A 111 -3.22 1.63 -7.81
C ARG A 111 -3.29 0.79 -9.06
N LEU A 112 -4.39 0.04 -9.23
CA LEU A 112 -4.62 -0.79 -10.41
C LEU A 112 -4.72 0.07 -11.67
N ASP A 113 -5.44 1.17 -11.61
CA ASP A 113 -5.59 2.11 -12.73
C ASP A 113 -4.23 2.67 -13.16
N ARG A 114 -3.39 3.08 -12.22
CA ARG A 114 -2.03 3.56 -12.49
C ARG A 114 -1.16 2.46 -13.12
N ALA A 115 -1.25 1.23 -12.61
CA ALA A 115 -0.49 0.10 -13.16
C ALA A 115 -0.92 -0.20 -14.59
N ASN A 116 -2.23 -0.18 -14.88
CA ASN A 116 -2.75 -0.37 -16.23
C ASN A 116 -2.30 0.75 -17.18
N ALA A 117 -2.31 1.99 -16.73
CA ALA A 117 -1.83 3.12 -17.53
C ALA A 117 -0.33 2.95 -17.86
N GLY A 118 0.47 2.49 -16.90
CA GLY A 118 1.89 2.19 -17.10
C GLY A 118 2.10 1.07 -18.12
N LEU A 119 1.28 0.03 -18.07
CA LEU A 119 1.34 -1.07 -19.05
C LEU A 119 0.99 -0.61 -20.46
N VAL A 120 -0.04 0.23 -20.60
CA VAL A 120 -0.41 0.80 -21.91
C VAL A 120 0.72 1.64 -22.47
N GLU A 121 1.34 2.50 -21.66
CA GLU A 121 2.46 3.34 -22.12
C GLU A 121 3.67 2.48 -22.50
N SER A 122 4.01 1.47 -21.72
CA SER A 122 5.10 0.55 -22.03
C SER A 122 4.87 -0.16 -23.37
N GLN A 123 3.64 -0.59 -23.63
CA GLN A 123 3.26 -1.23 -24.89
C GLN A 123 3.36 -0.27 -26.07
N ARG A 124 2.96 0.97 -25.88
CA ARG A 124 3.09 2.02 -26.93
C ARG A 124 4.55 2.26 -27.30
N VAL A 125 5.42 2.38 -26.30
CA VAL A 125 6.85 2.58 -26.51
C VAL A 125 7.45 1.40 -27.24
N LEU A 126 7.12 0.17 -26.83
CA LEU A 126 7.59 -1.04 -27.49
C LEU A 126 7.12 -1.10 -28.95
N ASN A 127 5.85 -0.83 -29.22
CA ASN A 127 5.29 -0.84 -30.56
C ASN A 127 5.95 0.22 -31.46
N ALA A 128 6.25 1.40 -30.94
CA ALA A 128 6.96 2.45 -31.67
C ALA A 128 8.39 2.01 -32.01
N ALA A 129 9.09 1.38 -31.07
CA ALA A 129 10.44 0.87 -31.30
C ALA A 129 10.46 -0.24 -32.37
N ILE A 130 9.49 -1.15 -32.33
CA ILE A 130 9.34 -2.21 -33.33
C ILE A 130 9.07 -1.59 -34.72
N ALA A 131 8.16 -0.62 -34.80
CA ALA A 131 7.85 0.07 -36.05
C ALA A 131 9.10 0.76 -36.64
N SER A 132 9.91 1.42 -35.81
CA SER A 132 11.14 2.08 -36.23
C SER A 132 12.20 1.08 -36.76
N SER A 133 12.26 -0.13 -36.20
CA SER A 133 13.24 -1.13 -36.57
C SER A 133 12.94 -1.82 -37.90
N ARG A 134 11.75 -1.62 -38.47
CA ARG A 134 11.32 -2.25 -39.74
C ARG A 134 11.68 -1.45 -40.99
N VAL A 135 12.31 -0.34 -40.80
CA VAL A 135 12.71 0.54 -41.90
C VAL A 135 14.02 0.08 -42.51
#